data_edeb28fdf9c059139e73ef69b36d4a12
#
_entry.id   edeb28fdf9c059139e73ef69b36d4a12
#
_cell.length_a   1.000
_cell.length_b   1.000
_cell.length_c   1.000
_cell.angle_alpha   90.00
_cell.angle_beta   90.00
_cell.angle_gamma   90.00
#
_symmetry.space_group_name_H-M   'P 1'
#
loop_
_entity.id
_entity.type
_entity.pdbx_description
1 polymer ?
#
loop_
_entity_poly.entity_id
_entity_poly.type
_entity_poly.pdbx_seq_one_letter_code
_entity_poly.pdbx_strand_id
1 'polypeptide(L)'
;MVIAVDFDGTIVEHEYPKIGKAIPFAIETLLQLQKEGHILLMWTVRDGDMLQEAVSYCEKKGLKFYAANKNHPDEDVTTSSRKLNADMFIDDRNLGGLPDWGVIYHAIKAMERGETSFERIMMSSGENQRIRRRKKNFFIRLGEMFENNRY
;
A
#
# COMPACT_ATOMS: atom_id res chain seq x y z
N MET A 1 6.05 -10.68 -10.12
CA MET A 1 4.59 -10.71 -9.89
C MET A 1 3.96 -9.51 -10.58
N VAL A 2 2.66 -9.62 -10.95
CA VAL A 2 1.83 -8.52 -11.40
C VAL A 2 1.02 -8.02 -10.20
N ILE A 3 1.16 -6.75 -9.84
CA ILE A 3 0.54 -6.15 -8.66
C ILE A 3 -0.37 -5.02 -9.12
N ALA A 4 -1.67 -5.14 -8.86
CA ALA A 4 -2.64 -4.09 -9.07
C ALA A 4 -2.74 -3.22 -7.81
N VAL A 5 -2.61 -1.91 -7.98
CA VAL A 5 -2.54 -0.95 -6.87
C VAL A 5 -3.60 0.13 -7.07
N ASP A 6 -4.45 0.33 -6.07
CA ASP A 6 -5.39 1.45 -6.05
C ASP A 6 -4.66 2.77 -5.77
N PHE A 7 -5.32 3.88 -6.06
CA PHE A 7 -4.73 5.21 -5.95
C PHE A 7 -5.24 6.00 -4.73
N ASP A 8 -6.56 6.21 -4.63
CA ASP A 8 -7.18 7.03 -3.58
C ASP A 8 -7.38 6.24 -2.29
N GLY A 9 -6.75 6.65 -1.20
CA GLY A 9 -6.73 5.90 0.07
C GLY A 9 -5.59 4.88 0.15
N THR A 10 -4.86 4.66 -0.95
CA THR A 10 -3.80 3.65 -1.05
C THR A 10 -2.43 4.28 -1.31
N ILE A 11 -2.27 5.08 -2.37
CA ILE A 11 -1.04 5.84 -2.68
C ILE A 11 -1.11 7.24 -2.09
N VAL A 12 -2.29 7.84 -2.15
CA VAL A 12 -2.59 9.17 -1.59
C VAL A 12 -3.75 9.08 -0.61
N GLU A 13 -3.85 10.03 0.31
CA GLU A 13 -5.02 10.19 1.18
C GLU A 13 -6.29 10.37 0.32
N HIS A 14 -7.42 9.86 0.81
CA HIS A 14 -8.67 9.88 0.05
C HIS A 14 -9.29 11.29 0.06
N GLU A 15 -9.06 12.07 -0.99
CA GLU A 15 -9.61 13.42 -1.19
C GLU A 15 -10.36 13.57 -2.54
N TYR A 16 -10.81 12.44 -3.12
CA TYR A 16 -11.49 12.42 -4.41
C TYR A 16 -12.55 13.52 -4.56
N PRO A 17 -12.64 14.26 -5.71
CA PRO A 17 -11.88 14.06 -6.96
C PRO A 17 -10.47 14.66 -6.96
N LYS A 18 -10.10 15.45 -5.95
CA LYS A 18 -8.74 16.00 -5.83
C LYS A 18 -7.74 14.88 -5.52
N ILE A 19 -6.48 15.15 -5.77
CA ILE A 19 -5.39 14.26 -5.35
C ILE A 19 -4.97 14.66 -3.94
N GLY A 20 -5.10 13.74 -2.99
CA GLY A 20 -4.70 13.92 -1.61
C GLY A 20 -3.18 13.90 -1.42
N LYS A 21 -2.74 14.01 -0.16
CA LYS A 21 -1.32 13.91 0.21
C LYS A 21 -0.83 12.48 0.00
N ALA A 22 0.45 12.33 -0.34
CA ALA A 22 1.06 11.02 -0.43
C ALA A 22 1.00 10.29 0.92
N ILE A 23 0.56 9.04 0.90
CA ILE A 23 0.66 8.16 2.07
C ILE A 23 2.14 7.82 2.30
N PRO A 24 2.63 7.91 3.55
CA PRO A 24 4.04 7.65 3.84
C PRO A 24 4.51 6.29 3.32
N PHE A 25 5.66 6.29 2.65
CA PHE A 25 6.33 5.13 2.06
C PHE A 25 5.61 4.43 0.90
N ALA A 26 4.44 4.90 0.46
CA ALA A 26 3.71 4.30 -0.66
C ALA A 26 4.53 4.32 -1.96
N ILE A 27 4.96 5.51 -2.37
CA ILE A 27 5.73 5.69 -3.62
C ILE A 27 7.08 5.00 -3.53
N GLU A 28 7.79 5.14 -2.42
CA GLU A 28 9.12 4.55 -2.21
C GLU A 28 9.06 3.02 -2.29
N THR A 29 8.06 2.41 -1.66
CA THR A 29 7.85 0.95 -1.70
C THR A 29 7.52 0.48 -3.11
N LEU A 30 6.63 1.17 -3.82
CA LEU A 30 6.28 0.81 -5.19
C LEU A 30 7.48 0.96 -6.15
N LEU A 31 8.27 2.01 -6.00
CA LEU A 31 9.53 2.18 -6.75
C LEU A 31 10.52 1.04 -6.48
N GLN A 32 10.62 0.59 -5.23
CA GLN A 32 11.49 -0.52 -4.87
C GLN A 32 10.99 -1.83 -5.48
N LEU A 33 9.69 -2.12 -5.40
CA LEU A 33 9.09 -3.30 -6.04
C LEU A 33 9.28 -3.29 -7.55
N GLN A 34 9.16 -2.12 -8.20
CA GLN A 34 9.41 -1.98 -9.64
C GLN A 34 10.88 -2.27 -10.00
N LYS A 35 11.85 -1.80 -9.21
CA LYS A 35 13.28 -2.12 -9.37
C LYS A 35 13.57 -3.62 -9.20
N GLU A 36 12.79 -4.30 -8.37
CA GLU A 36 12.88 -5.75 -8.13
C GLU A 36 12.18 -6.59 -9.23
N GLY A 37 11.67 -5.94 -10.29
CA GLY A 37 11.10 -6.59 -11.46
C GLY A 37 9.62 -6.93 -11.35
N HIS A 38 8.90 -6.36 -10.39
CA HIS A 38 7.45 -6.47 -10.35
C HIS A 38 6.79 -5.57 -11.41
N ILE A 39 5.71 -6.05 -12.02
CA ILE A 39 4.87 -5.28 -12.92
C ILE A 39 3.77 -4.62 -12.09
N LEU A 40 3.69 -3.29 -12.13
CA LEU A 40 2.69 -2.53 -11.41
C LEU A 40 1.60 -2.06 -12.36
N LEU A 41 0.34 -2.36 -12.04
CA LEU A 41 -0.86 -1.86 -12.69
C LEU A 41 -1.56 -0.88 -11.76
N MET A 42 -1.97 0.29 -12.27
CA MET A 42 -2.88 1.15 -11.53
C MET A 42 -4.30 0.61 -11.69
N TRP A 43 -5.02 0.44 -10.58
CA TRP A 43 -6.41 -0.03 -10.56
C TRP A 43 -7.25 0.90 -9.70
N THR A 44 -7.98 1.82 -10.30
CA THR A 44 -8.67 2.90 -9.61
C THR A 44 -10.05 3.18 -10.20
N VAL A 45 -10.93 3.77 -9.41
CA VAL A 45 -12.23 4.28 -9.86
C VAL A 45 -12.12 5.54 -10.72
N ARG A 46 -10.92 6.16 -10.76
CA ARG A 46 -10.69 7.32 -11.64
C ARG A 46 -10.75 6.92 -13.10
N ASP A 47 -11.33 7.80 -13.92
CA ASP A 47 -11.46 7.62 -15.36
C ASP A 47 -11.19 8.93 -16.10
N GLY A 48 -11.02 8.89 -17.43
CA GLY A 48 -10.77 10.05 -18.25
C GLY A 48 -9.60 10.92 -17.76
N ASP A 49 -9.84 12.23 -17.68
CA ASP A 49 -8.83 13.21 -17.27
C ASP A 49 -8.33 12.95 -15.84
N MET A 50 -9.21 12.54 -14.93
CA MET A 50 -8.82 12.22 -13.55
C MET A 50 -7.85 11.03 -13.47
N LEU A 51 -8.01 10.03 -14.35
CA LEU A 51 -7.06 8.92 -14.46
C LEU A 51 -5.70 9.41 -14.94
N GLN A 52 -5.68 10.28 -15.96
CA GLN A 52 -4.43 10.87 -16.47
C GLN A 52 -3.73 11.73 -15.43
N GLU A 53 -4.47 12.46 -14.61
CA GLU A 53 -3.92 13.22 -13.50
C GLU A 53 -3.25 12.31 -12.46
N ALA A 54 -3.89 11.19 -12.09
CA ALA A 54 -3.32 10.21 -11.14
C ALA A 54 -2.04 9.55 -11.70
N VAL A 55 -2.05 9.14 -12.97
CA VAL A 55 -0.87 8.58 -13.65
C VAL A 55 0.25 9.63 -13.67
N SER A 56 -0.03 10.85 -14.12
CA SER A 56 0.95 11.93 -14.18
C SER A 56 1.51 12.30 -12.81
N TYR A 57 0.69 12.24 -11.76
CA TYR A 57 1.14 12.44 -10.38
C TYR A 57 2.21 11.42 -9.98
N CYS A 58 1.98 10.15 -10.28
CA CYS A 58 2.93 9.08 -10.00
C CYS A 58 4.22 9.21 -10.84
N GLU A 59 4.08 9.53 -12.13
CA GLU A 59 5.21 9.72 -13.04
C GLU A 59 6.13 10.87 -12.61
N LYS A 60 5.57 11.98 -12.14
CA LYS A 60 6.35 13.11 -11.57
C LYS A 60 7.18 12.70 -10.36
N LYS A 61 6.82 11.60 -9.68
CA LYS A 61 7.57 11.01 -8.57
C LYS A 61 8.48 9.85 -9.01
N GLY A 62 8.58 9.61 -10.32
CA GLY A 62 9.40 8.56 -10.91
C GLY A 62 8.73 7.18 -10.99
N LEU A 63 7.50 7.04 -10.49
CA LEU A 63 6.76 5.79 -10.49
C LEU A 63 5.94 5.67 -11.79
N LYS A 64 6.29 4.71 -12.63
CA LYS A 64 5.60 4.44 -13.90
C LYS A 64 4.84 3.13 -13.81
N PHE A 65 3.52 3.18 -13.89
CA PHE A 65 2.70 2.00 -14.02
C PHE A 65 2.81 1.43 -15.43
N TYR A 66 2.78 0.11 -15.56
CA TYR A 66 2.78 -0.57 -16.85
C TYR A 66 1.51 -0.27 -17.64
N ALA A 67 0.36 -0.27 -16.96
CA ALA A 67 -0.94 0.15 -17.50
C ALA A 67 -1.83 0.69 -16.37
N ALA A 68 -2.88 1.42 -16.72
CA ALA A 68 -3.87 1.96 -15.79
C ALA A 68 -5.26 1.51 -16.20
N ASN A 69 -6.01 0.90 -15.27
CA ASN A 69 -7.34 0.30 -15.47
C ASN A 69 -7.42 -0.73 -16.61
N LYS A 70 -6.29 -1.33 -16.97
CA LYS A 70 -6.16 -2.38 -17.98
C LYS A 70 -4.92 -3.25 -17.71
N ASN A 71 -4.90 -4.45 -18.28
CA ASN A 71 -3.80 -5.41 -18.08
C ASN A 71 -2.58 -5.09 -18.94
N HIS A 72 -2.80 -4.45 -20.08
CA HIS A 72 -1.77 -4.15 -21.07
C HIS A 72 -1.98 -2.78 -21.70
N PRO A 73 -0.93 -2.01 -22.04
CA PRO A 73 -1.09 -0.68 -22.64
C PRO A 73 -1.99 -0.65 -23.88
N ASP A 74 -1.94 -1.68 -24.69
CA ASP A 74 -2.71 -1.80 -25.95
C ASP A 74 -4.04 -2.58 -25.78
N GLU A 75 -4.47 -2.87 -24.54
CA GLU A 75 -5.68 -3.64 -24.28
C GLU A 75 -6.93 -2.84 -24.65
N ASP A 76 -7.82 -3.46 -25.43
CA ASP A 76 -9.15 -2.93 -25.66
C ASP A 76 -10.08 -3.30 -24.50
N VAL A 77 -10.32 -2.33 -23.63
CA VAL A 77 -11.15 -2.50 -22.43
C VAL A 77 -12.63 -2.78 -22.73
N THR A 78 -13.08 -2.55 -23.98
CA THR A 78 -14.46 -2.83 -24.38
C THR A 78 -14.71 -4.32 -24.58
N THR A 79 -13.68 -5.09 -24.87
CA THR A 79 -13.74 -6.54 -25.14
C THR A 79 -13.12 -7.38 -24.04
N SER A 80 -12.40 -6.75 -23.09
CA SER A 80 -11.68 -7.42 -22.04
C SER A 80 -12.47 -7.51 -20.74
N SER A 81 -12.05 -8.43 -19.84
CA SER A 81 -12.57 -8.49 -18.48
C SER A 81 -12.22 -7.21 -17.70
N ARG A 82 -13.17 -6.64 -16.99
CA ARG A 82 -12.92 -5.48 -16.14
C ARG A 82 -11.97 -5.77 -14.99
N LYS A 83 -12.02 -6.99 -14.43
CA LYS A 83 -11.09 -7.39 -13.38
C LYS A 83 -9.71 -7.63 -13.98
N LEU A 84 -8.71 -6.95 -13.46
CA LEU A 84 -7.32 -7.12 -13.87
C LEU A 84 -6.83 -8.54 -13.53
N ASN A 85 -5.99 -9.08 -14.40
CA ASN A 85 -5.27 -10.32 -14.16
C ASN A 85 -3.97 -10.02 -13.39
N ALA A 86 -4.10 -9.86 -12.07
CA ALA A 86 -2.99 -9.57 -11.18
C ALA A 86 -2.82 -10.67 -10.15
N ASP A 87 -1.59 -10.91 -9.71
CA ASP A 87 -1.25 -11.87 -8.64
C ASP A 87 -1.67 -11.33 -7.27
N MET A 88 -1.69 -9.99 -7.11
CA MET A 88 -2.04 -9.30 -5.87
C MET A 88 -2.76 -8.00 -6.15
N PHE A 89 -3.68 -7.64 -5.25
CA PHE A 89 -4.35 -6.34 -5.22
C PHE A 89 -4.01 -5.63 -3.90
N ILE A 90 -3.50 -4.39 -3.99
CA ILE A 90 -3.24 -3.50 -2.85
C ILE A 90 -4.25 -2.36 -2.92
N ASP A 91 -5.17 -2.32 -1.95
CA ASP A 91 -6.34 -1.45 -1.98
C ASP A 91 -6.79 -1.18 -0.54
N ASP A 92 -7.16 0.07 -0.20
CA ASP A 92 -7.65 0.46 1.13
C ASP A 92 -9.02 -0.12 1.46
N ARG A 93 -9.78 -0.54 0.42
CA ARG A 93 -11.13 -1.13 0.56
C ARG A 93 -11.12 -2.65 0.68
N ASN A 94 -9.95 -3.27 0.78
CA ASN A 94 -9.86 -4.70 1.08
C ASN A 94 -10.37 -5.02 2.51
N LEU A 95 -10.86 -6.24 2.72
CA LEU A 95 -11.22 -6.71 4.05
C LEU A 95 -10.00 -6.60 4.99
N GLY A 96 -10.14 -5.81 6.06
CA GLY A 96 -9.05 -5.48 6.98
C GLY A 96 -8.33 -4.15 6.69
N GLY A 97 -8.69 -3.46 5.60
CA GLY A 97 -8.11 -2.17 5.20
C GLY A 97 -6.71 -2.29 4.59
N LEU A 98 -6.03 -1.15 4.47
CA LEU A 98 -4.67 -1.07 3.95
C LEU A 98 -3.65 -1.27 5.09
N PRO A 99 -2.79 -2.31 5.04
CA PRO A 99 -1.65 -2.42 5.95
C PRO A 99 -0.64 -1.30 5.74
N ASP A 100 0.25 -1.07 6.71
CA ASP A 100 1.42 -0.21 6.54
C ASP A 100 2.28 -0.67 5.34
N TRP A 101 2.81 0.27 4.56
CA TRP A 101 3.57 -0.05 3.35
C TRP A 101 4.83 -0.87 3.61
N GLY A 102 5.44 -0.75 4.79
CA GLY A 102 6.53 -1.63 5.21
C GLY A 102 6.06 -3.07 5.42
N VAL A 103 4.86 -3.26 5.99
CA VAL A 103 4.24 -4.58 6.14
C VAL A 103 3.92 -5.19 4.77
N ILE A 104 3.36 -4.39 3.85
CA ILE A 104 3.07 -4.81 2.48
C ILE A 104 4.36 -5.30 1.78
N TYR A 105 5.44 -4.53 1.86
CA TYR A 105 6.73 -4.92 1.28
C TYR A 105 7.24 -6.25 1.82
N HIS A 106 7.27 -6.40 3.14
CA HIS A 106 7.70 -7.65 3.77
C HIS A 106 6.81 -8.84 3.42
N ALA A 107 5.50 -8.62 3.27
CA ALA A 107 4.56 -9.63 2.83
C ALA A 107 4.88 -10.13 1.42
N ILE A 108 5.11 -9.21 0.48
CA ILE A 108 5.48 -9.54 -0.89
C ILE A 108 6.80 -10.34 -0.90
N LYS A 109 7.81 -9.91 -0.15
CA LYS A 109 9.09 -10.63 -0.05
C LYS A 109 8.95 -12.03 0.56
N ALA A 110 8.05 -12.21 1.53
CA ALA A 110 7.75 -13.52 2.10
C ALA A 110 7.08 -14.44 1.07
N MET A 111 6.12 -13.91 0.29
CA MET A 111 5.47 -14.66 -0.79
C MET A 111 6.46 -15.09 -1.87
N GLU A 112 7.41 -14.23 -2.27
CA GLU A 112 8.46 -14.60 -3.23
C GLU A 112 9.33 -15.77 -2.75
N ARG A 113 9.56 -15.89 -1.43
CA ARG A 113 10.27 -17.00 -0.82
C ARG A 113 9.43 -18.26 -0.63
N GLY A 114 8.17 -18.26 -1.07
CA GLY A 114 7.23 -19.36 -0.88
C GLY A 114 6.71 -19.47 0.57
N GLU A 115 6.88 -18.45 1.37
CA GLU A 115 6.37 -18.38 2.73
C GLU A 115 4.90 -17.95 2.70
N THR A 116 3.99 -18.91 2.52
CA THR A 116 2.56 -18.67 2.22
C THR A 116 1.70 -18.53 3.46
N SER A 117 2.05 -17.91 4.52
CA SER A 117 1.05 -17.69 5.54
C SER A 117 0.71 -16.22 5.71
N PHE A 118 -0.40 -15.82 5.11
CA PHE A 118 -1.16 -14.60 5.46
C PHE A 118 -1.30 -14.47 6.99
N GLU A 119 -1.49 -15.57 7.71
CA GLU A 119 -1.48 -15.62 9.17
C GLU A 119 -0.18 -15.09 9.79
N ARG A 120 0.99 -15.44 9.27
CA ARG A 120 2.28 -14.90 9.76
C ARG A 120 2.39 -13.40 9.54
N ILE A 121 1.91 -12.90 8.42
CA ILE A 121 1.91 -11.46 8.09
C ILE A 121 1.00 -10.70 9.04
N MET A 122 -0.21 -11.22 9.27
CA MET A 122 -1.18 -10.62 10.19
C MET A 122 -0.75 -10.75 11.65
N MET A 123 -0.11 -11.85 12.05
CA MET A 123 0.43 -12.02 13.40
C MET A 123 1.63 -11.11 13.65
N SER A 124 2.54 -10.92 12.69
CA SER A 124 3.67 -10.00 12.84
C SER A 124 3.22 -8.54 12.97
N SER A 125 2.18 -8.13 12.25
CA SER A 125 1.60 -6.78 12.41
C SER A 125 0.88 -6.61 13.74
N GLY A 126 0.17 -7.64 14.23
CA GLY A 126 -0.47 -7.67 15.55
C GLY A 126 0.55 -7.67 16.71
N GLU A 127 1.66 -8.37 16.55
CA GLU A 127 2.71 -8.43 17.53
C GLU A 127 3.50 -7.12 17.62
N ASN A 128 3.77 -6.46 16.49
CA ASN A 128 4.37 -5.12 16.47
C ASN A 128 3.46 -4.06 17.10
N GLN A 129 2.14 -4.14 16.93
CA GLN A 129 1.20 -3.26 17.64
C GLN A 129 1.17 -3.55 19.15
N ARG A 130 1.25 -4.81 19.58
CA ARG A 130 1.36 -5.18 21.01
C ARG A 130 2.67 -4.70 21.63
N ILE A 131 3.78 -4.80 20.91
CA ILE A 131 5.09 -4.30 21.36
C ILE A 131 5.08 -2.77 21.46
N ARG A 132 4.50 -2.05 20.48
CA ARG A 132 4.35 -0.59 20.54
C ARG A 132 3.45 -0.15 21.71
N ARG A 133 2.33 -0.85 21.96
CA ARG A 133 1.45 -0.59 23.12
C ARG A 133 2.16 -0.89 24.44
N ARG A 134 2.93 -1.98 24.54
CA ARG A 134 3.72 -2.30 25.76
C ARG A 134 4.79 -1.24 26.03
N LYS A 135 5.54 -0.79 25.01
CA LYS A 135 6.54 0.29 25.17
C LYS A 135 5.87 1.60 25.60
N LYS A 136 4.75 1.99 24.96
CA LYS A 136 4.02 3.21 25.35
C LYS A 136 3.54 3.15 26.81
N ASN A 137 2.96 2.03 27.24
CA ASN A 137 2.51 1.85 28.61
C ASN A 137 3.67 1.79 29.61
N PHE A 138 4.83 1.24 29.22
CA PHE A 138 6.04 1.25 30.05
C PHE A 138 6.56 2.66 30.29
N PHE A 139 6.65 3.50 29.25
CA PHE A 139 7.10 4.89 29.39
C PHE A 139 6.11 5.77 30.17
N ILE A 140 4.80 5.53 30.03
CA ILE A 140 3.78 6.23 30.82
C ILE A 140 3.94 5.86 32.32
N ARG A 141 4.05 4.57 32.65
CA ARG A 141 4.30 4.11 34.03
C ARG A 141 5.61 4.63 34.61
N LEU A 142 6.66 4.72 33.80
CA LEU A 142 7.93 5.30 34.23
C LEU A 142 7.76 6.79 34.56
N GLY A 143 7.05 7.55 33.74
CA GLY A 143 6.73 8.95 33.99
C GLY A 143 5.97 9.17 35.31
N GLU A 144 4.93 8.36 35.53
CA GLU A 144 4.12 8.40 36.77
C GLU A 144 4.96 8.08 38.04
N MET A 145 5.95 7.18 37.95
CA MET A 145 6.86 6.89 39.05
C MET A 145 7.79 8.06 39.41
N PHE A 146 8.19 8.87 38.42
CA PHE A 146 9.02 10.06 38.65
C PHE A 146 8.22 11.26 39.16
N GLU A 147 6.93 11.35 38.86
CA GLU A 147 6.05 12.40 39.39
C GLU A 147 5.68 12.13 40.87
N ASN A 148 5.45 10.88 41.25
CA ASN A 148 5.12 10.49 42.63
C ASN A 148 6.30 10.55 43.62
N ASN A 149 7.54 10.74 43.19
CA ASN A 149 8.73 10.88 44.05
C ASN A 149 9.15 12.33 44.28
N ARG A 150 8.27 13.31 44.05
CA ARG A 150 8.51 14.74 44.26
C ARG A 150 7.76 15.30 45.49
N TYR A 151 7.63 14.50 46.57
CA TYR A 151 7.22 14.99 47.89
C TYR A 151 8.14 14.42 48.94
#